data_16a501b2733a9aab07a4e8ce03996272
#
_entry.id   16a501b2733a9aab07a4e8ce03996272
#
_cell.length_a   1.000
_cell.length_b   1.000
_cell.length_c   1.000
_cell.angle_alpha   90.00
_cell.angle_beta   90.00
_cell.angle_gamma   90.00
#
_symmetry.space_group_name_H-M   'P 1'
#
loop_
_entity.id
_entity.type
_entity.pdbx_description
1 polymer ?
#
loop_
_entity_poly.entity_id
_entity_poly.type
_entity_poly.pdbx_seq_one_letter_code
_entity_poly.pdbx_strand_id
1 'polypeptide(L)'
;MKKPYAIAIVGNSGAGKTTLLERLIPALKRKGVRVGAVKHDAHRFDIDHPGKDSHRLTVAGADTMVITSASMLAMVKRHAASPPVEELLERYFTDMDLVLVEGFRGSSLPKIEVHRKEFRRELICRGERNDPGLAAVASDEPLDLDVPVLDLNDPGAIAEFIASILSGIERVGPLPGHDRHP
;
A
#
# COMPACT_ATOMS: atom_id res chain seq x y z
N MET A 1 9.07 -6.85 17.43
CA MET A 1 8.32 -5.66 16.99
C MET A 1 7.12 -6.16 16.20
N LYS A 2 5.91 -5.57 16.39
CA LYS A 2 4.69 -6.01 15.69
C LYS A 2 4.84 -5.66 14.20
N LYS A 3 4.66 -6.62 13.30
CA LYS A 3 4.60 -6.36 11.87
C LYS A 3 3.28 -5.64 11.57
N PRO A 4 3.26 -4.52 10.85
CA PRO A 4 2.02 -3.84 10.49
C PRO A 4 1.20 -4.74 9.55
N TYR A 5 -0.13 -4.61 9.61
CA TYR A 5 -0.96 -5.16 8.55
C TYR A 5 -0.76 -4.33 7.27
N ALA A 6 -0.74 -4.98 6.12
CA ALA A 6 -0.55 -4.28 4.85
C ALA A 6 -1.59 -4.74 3.83
N ILE A 7 -2.13 -3.80 3.07
CA ILE A 7 -3.07 -4.04 1.97
C ILE A 7 -2.53 -3.36 0.72
N ALA A 8 -2.45 -4.12 -0.37
CA ALA A 8 -2.08 -3.58 -1.67
C ALA A 8 -3.31 -2.99 -2.37
N ILE A 9 -3.20 -1.75 -2.83
CA ILE A 9 -4.19 -1.10 -3.68
C ILE A 9 -3.70 -1.23 -5.12
N VAL A 10 -4.38 -2.08 -5.87
CA VAL A 10 -3.99 -2.46 -7.23
C VAL A 10 -5.04 -2.01 -8.25
N GLY A 11 -4.76 -2.13 -9.52
CA GLY A 11 -5.67 -1.71 -10.59
C GLY A 11 -4.91 -1.10 -11.77
N ASN A 12 -5.57 -0.96 -12.88
CA ASN A 12 -5.01 -0.39 -14.10
C ASN A 12 -4.48 1.04 -13.89
N SER A 13 -3.54 1.47 -14.74
CA SER A 13 -3.07 2.86 -14.72
C SER A 13 -4.26 3.80 -15.02
N GLY A 14 -4.35 4.89 -14.25
CA GLY A 14 -5.46 5.86 -14.37
C GLY A 14 -6.72 5.48 -13.59
N ALA A 15 -6.87 4.26 -13.07
CA ALA A 15 -8.09 3.83 -12.35
C ALA A 15 -8.42 4.62 -11.07
N GLY A 16 -7.56 5.55 -10.64
CA GLY A 16 -7.82 6.41 -9.48
C GLY A 16 -7.30 5.84 -8.15
N LYS A 17 -6.32 4.95 -8.17
CA LYS A 17 -5.71 4.39 -6.94
C LYS A 17 -5.21 5.47 -5.98
N THR A 18 -4.42 6.42 -6.46
CA THR A 18 -3.91 7.52 -5.65
C THR A 18 -5.03 8.39 -5.13
N THR A 19 -6.03 8.72 -5.96
CA THR A 19 -7.22 9.51 -5.56
C THR A 19 -8.03 8.80 -4.48
N LEU A 20 -8.17 7.47 -4.57
CA LEU A 20 -8.78 6.69 -3.50
C LEU A 20 -7.97 6.80 -2.21
N LEU A 21 -6.64 6.60 -2.28
CA LEU A 21 -5.76 6.67 -1.11
C LEU A 21 -5.79 8.03 -0.42
N GLU A 22 -5.81 9.13 -1.16
CA GLU A 22 -5.93 10.49 -0.62
C GLU A 22 -7.18 10.69 0.23
N ARG A 23 -8.28 10.00 -0.09
CA ARG A 23 -9.54 10.06 0.65
C ARG A 23 -9.64 8.99 1.75
N LEU A 24 -9.05 7.83 1.52
CA LEU A 24 -9.08 6.68 2.43
C LEU A 24 -8.20 6.91 3.66
N ILE A 25 -7.00 7.45 3.49
CA ILE A 25 -6.07 7.74 4.60
C ILE A 25 -6.74 8.60 5.68
N PRO A 26 -7.33 9.77 5.38
CA PRO A 26 -8.03 10.55 6.39
C PRO A 26 -9.21 9.81 7.03
N ALA A 27 -9.94 8.97 6.29
CA ALA A 27 -11.05 8.17 6.82
C ALA A 27 -10.58 7.16 7.86
N LEU A 28 -9.49 6.45 7.58
CA LEU A 28 -8.86 5.51 8.52
C LEU A 28 -8.26 6.22 9.75
N LYS A 29 -7.63 7.38 9.55
CA LYS A 29 -7.09 8.18 10.66
C LYS A 29 -8.18 8.66 11.63
N ARG A 30 -9.37 9.02 11.13
CA ARG A 30 -10.52 9.35 12.02
C ARG A 30 -10.98 8.17 12.87
N LYS A 31 -10.67 6.94 12.48
CA LYS A 31 -10.92 5.72 13.27
C LYS A 31 -9.78 5.37 14.24
N GLY A 32 -8.77 6.23 14.38
CA GLY A 32 -7.64 6.02 15.26
C GLY A 32 -6.54 5.11 14.70
N VAL A 33 -6.62 4.71 13.44
CA VAL A 33 -5.62 3.85 12.78
C VAL A 33 -4.39 4.68 12.41
N ARG A 34 -3.20 4.22 12.81
CA ARG A 34 -1.92 4.78 12.34
C ARG A 34 -1.61 4.18 10.97
N VAL A 35 -1.62 5.03 9.95
CA VAL A 35 -1.53 4.62 8.55
C VAL A 35 -0.18 5.01 7.97
N GLY A 36 0.55 4.01 7.46
CA GLY A 36 1.68 4.19 6.56
C GLY A 36 1.25 4.06 5.09
N ALA A 37 2.04 4.61 4.19
CA ALA A 37 1.83 4.47 2.75
C ALA A 37 3.12 4.12 2.02
N VAL A 38 3.04 3.17 1.09
CA VAL A 38 4.10 2.81 0.16
C VAL A 38 3.58 3.00 -1.25
N LYS A 39 4.33 3.66 -2.10
CA LYS A 39 4.07 3.71 -3.54
C LYS A 39 5.20 3.02 -4.28
N HIS A 40 4.85 2.01 -5.09
CA HIS A 40 5.78 1.39 -6.02
C HIS A 40 5.62 2.01 -7.40
N ASP A 41 6.68 2.60 -7.89
CA ASP A 41 6.76 3.08 -9.27
C ASP A 41 7.71 2.16 -10.05
N ALA A 42 7.26 1.67 -11.20
CA ALA A 42 8.08 0.86 -12.10
C ALA A 42 9.11 1.71 -12.87
N HIS A 43 8.98 3.03 -12.81
CA HIS A 43 9.86 3.98 -13.49
C HIS A 43 10.75 4.71 -12.48
N ARG A 44 11.80 5.34 -13.01
CA ARG A 44 12.63 6.24 -12.20
C ARG A 44 11.77 7.41 -11.73
N PHE A 45 11.89 7.75 -10.45
CA PHE A 45 11.23 8.90 -9.85
C PHE A 45 12.26 9.80 -9.18
N ASP A 46 11.96 11.09 -9.11
CA ASP A 46 12.72 12.09 -8.36
C ASP A 46 11.80 12.62 -7.23
N ILE A 47 12.33 12.63 -6.01
CA ILE A 47 11.58 13.09 -4.82
C ILE A 47 12.14 14.39 -4.26
N ASP A 48 13.36 14.75 -4.66
CA ASP A 48 14.08 15.94 -4.19
C ASP A 48 14.15 17.02 -5.29
N HIS A 49 14.33 18.27 -4.89
CA HIS A 49 14.39 19.38 -5.83
C HIS A 49 15.83 19.67 -6.23
N PRO A 50 16.11 19.80 -7.57
CA PRO A 50 17.43 20.23 -8.07
C PRO A 50 17.92 21.51 -7.41
N GLY A 51 19.19 21.53 -7.01
CA GLY A 51 19.84 22.68 -6.40
C GLY A 51 19.74 22.79 -4.87
N LYS A 52 18.90 21.99 -4.22
CA LYS A 52 18.89 21.88 -2.75
C LYS A 52 20.10 21.08 -2.25
N ASP A 53 20.55 21.35 -1.03
CA ASP A 53 21.74 20.67 -0.48
C ASP A 53 21.53 19.15 -0.36
N SER A 54 20.35 18.69 0.01
CA SER A 54 19.96 17.26 0.00
C SER A 54 20.14 16.62 -1.38
N HIS A 55 19.67 17.29 -2.43
CA HIS A 55 19.85 16.84 -3.82
C HIS A 55 21.33 16.81 -4.21
N ARG A 56 22.10 17.84 -3.86
CA ARG A 56 23.54 17.93 -4.16
C ARG A 56 24.33 16.79 -3.53
N LEU A 57 24.01 16.43 -2.26
CA LEU A 57 24.63 15.30 -1.57
C LEU A 57 24.29 13.97 -2.25
N THR A 58 23.03 13.79 -2.64
CA THR A 58 22.57 12.59 -3.36
C THR A 58 23.27 12.46 -4.72
N VAL A 59 23.41 13.56 -5.49
CA VAL A 59 24.08 13.57 -6.79
C VAL A 59 25.59 13.37 -6.64
N ALA A 60 26.20 13.87 -5.56
CA ALA A 60 27.61 13.65 -5.25
C ALA A 60 27.96 12.18 -4.96
N GLY A 61 26.96 11.31 -4.81
CA GLY A 61 27.15 9.86 -4.73
C GLY A 61 26.83 9.23 -3.38
N ALA A 62 26.16 9.94 -2.48
CA ALA A 62 25.72 9.33 -1.20
C ALA A 62 24.79 8.13 -1.46
N ASP A 63 25.09 6.95 -0.88
CA ASP A 63 24.25 5.76 -0.97
C ASP A 63 22.95 5.92 -0.16
N THR A 64 23.02 6.68 0.93
CA THR A 64 21.86 7.06 1.74
C THR A 64 22.02 8.52 2.15
N MET A 65 21.02 9.34 1.87
CA MET A 65 20.91 10.71 2.32
C MET A 65 19.66 10.85 3.20
N VAL A 66 19.81 11.47 4.35
CA VAL A 66 18.72 11.76 5.29
C VAL A 66 18.69 13.25 5.55
N ILE A 67 17.51 13.85 5.42
CA ILE A 67 17.23 15.20 5.89
C ILE A 67 16.22 15.13 7.03
N THR A 68 16.47 15.87 8.11
CA THR A 68 15.62 15.84 9.29
C THR A 68 15.40 17.25 9.85
N SER A 69 14.24 17.44 10.47
CA SER A 69 13.86 18.62 11.24
C SER A 69 13.24 18.18 12.57
N ALA A 70 12.75 19.11 13.36
CA ALA A 70 12.05 18.81 14.62
C ALA A 70 10.77 17.97 14.44
N SER A 71 10.14 18.02 13.25
CA SER A 71 8.83 17.39 12.98
C SER A 71 8.79 16.44 11.79
N MET A 72 9.88 16.34 11.01
CA MET A 72 9.87 15.57 9.77
C MET A 72 11.24 14.97 9.47
N LEU A 73 11.22 13.76 8.90
CA LEU A 73 12.38 13.10 8.34
C LEU A 73 12.05 12.65 6.91
N ALA A 74 13.00 12.86 5.99
CA ALA A 74 12.97 12.25 4.66
C ALA A 74 14.27 11.52 4.37
N MET A 75 14.21 10.43 3.63
CA MET A 75 15.35 9.61 3.27
C MET A 75 15.34 9.27 1.79
N VAL A 76 16.48 9.43 1.14
CA VAL A 76 16.75 8.91 -0.20
C VAL A 76 17.81 7.84 -0.08
N LYS A 77 17.47 6.61 -0.46
CA LYS A 77 18.39 5.47 -0.43
C LYS A 77 18.44 4.78 -1.79
N ARG A 78 19.65 4.53 -2.26
CA ARG A 78 19.88 3.80 -3.51
C ARG A 78 19.86 2.30 -3.26
N HIS A 79 19.30 1.56 -4.19
CA HIS A 79 19.28 0.10 -4.18
C HIS A 79 19.80 -0.44 -5.50
N ALA A 80 20.50 -1.56 -5.45
CA ALA A 80 20.89 -2.29 -6.67
C ALA A 80 19.69 -3.00 -7.33
N ALA A 81 18.69 -3.37 -6.52
CA ALA A 81 17.43 -3.97 -6.96
C ALA A 81 16.29 -3.46 -6.08
N SER A 82 15.06 -3.44 -6.61
CA SER A 82 13.87 -3.05 -5.84
C SER A 82 13.69 -4.01 -4.65
N PRO A 83 13.65 -3.50 -3.40
CA PRO A 83 13.43 -4.34 -2.24
C PRO A 83 12.01 -4.94 -2.29
N PRO A 84 11.82 -6.18 -1.80
CA PRO A 84 10.49 -6.73 -1.60
C PRO A 84 9.70 -5.88 -0.60
N VAL A 85 8.38 -5.84 -0.76
CA VAL A 85 7.52 -5.01 0.08
C VAL A 85 7.61 -5.40 1.55
N GLU A 86 7.81 -6.68 1.85
CA GLU A 86 7.97 -7.21 3.20
C GLU A 86 9.17 -6.58 3.93
N GLU A 87 10.28 -6.38 3.22
CA GLU A 87 11.48 -5.72 3.77
C GLU A 87 11.19 -4.24 4.08
N LEU A 88 10.45 -3.55 3.22
CA LEU A 88 10.06 -2.16 3.48
C LEU A 88 9.16 -2.06 4.72
N LEU A 89 8.19 -2.95 4.86
CA LEU A 89 7.28 -3.00 6.01
C LEU A 89 8.05 -3.21 7.32
N GLU A 90 8.98 -4.15 7.33
CA GLU A 90 9.76 -4.50 8.52
C GLU A 90 10.76 -3.40 8.93
N ARG A 91 11.30 -2.66 7.96
CA ARG A 91 12.31 -1.63 8.25
C ARG A 91 11.73 -0.28 8.61
N TYR A 92 10.61 0.11 7.98
CA TYR A 92 10.17 1.51 8.00
C TYR A 92 8.78 1.74 8.58
N PHE A 93 8.00 0.66 8.88
CA PHE A 93 6.59 0.81 9.26
C PHE A 93 6.21 0.07 10.55
N THR A 94 7.17 -0.27 11.39
CA THR A 94 6.95 -1.08 12.61
C THR A 94 6.10 -0.39 13.68
N ASP A 95 5.92 0.91 13.58
CA ASP A 95 5.09 1.75 14.44
C ASP A 95 3.71 2.07 13.82
N MET A 96 3.40 1.50 12.65
CA MET A 96 2.10 1.64 11.98
C MET A 96 1.17 0.46 12.31
N ASP A 97 -0.13 0.73 12.32
CA ASP A 97 -1.16 -0.30 12.48
C ASP A 97 -1.51 -0.91 11.12
N LEU A 98 -1.55 -0.06 10.09
CA LEU A 98 -1.86 -0.41 8.70
C LEU A 98 -0.88 0.28 7.75
N VAL A 99 -0.45 -0.44 6.71
CA VAL A 99 0.25 0.15 5.56
C VAL A 99 -0.56 -0.06 4.29
N LEU A 100 -0.89 1.03 3.62
CA LEU A 100 -1.52 1.02 2.29
C LEU A 100 -0.41 1.05 1.23
N VAL A 101 -0.41 0.04 0.36
CA VAL A 101 0.64 -0.16 -0.63
C VAL A 101 0.08 0.07 -2.02
N GLU A 102 0.38 1.20 -2.66
CA GLU A 102 0.01 1.43 -4.05
C GLU A 102 0.96 0.65 -4.97
N GLY A 103 0.42 -0.30 -5.73
CA GLY A 103 1.19 -1.18 -6.61
C GLY A 103 1.53 -2.53 -5.96
N PHE A 104 2.72 -3.07 -6.23
CA PHE A 104 3.16 -4.40 -5.77
C PHE A 104 2.15 -5.52 -6.06
N ARG A 105 1.52 -5.48 -7.24
CA ARG A 105 0.45 -6.44 -7.59
C ARG A 105 0.92 -7.90 -7.56
N GLY A 106 2.22 -8.16 -7.74
CA GLY A 106 2.83 -9.50 -7.65
C GLY A 106 3.17 -9.96 -6.24
N SER A 107 2.91 -9.14 -5.19
CA SER A 107 3.16 -9.52 -3.80
C SER A 107 2.09 -10.49 -3.28
N SER A 108 2.39 -11.13 -2.15
CA SER A 108 1.45 -11.99 -1.40
C SER A 108 0.47 -11.21 -0.52
N LEU A 109 0.52 -9.89 -0.52
CA LEU A 109 -0.36 -9.05 0.30
C LEU A 109 -1.82 -9.22 -0.11
N PRO A 110 -2.78 -9.14 0.84
CA PRO A 110 -4.18 -8.95 0.50
C PRO A 110 -4.37 -7.69 -0.34
N LYS A 111 -5.28 -7.75 -1.31
CA LYS A 111 -5.44 -6.72 -2.33
C LYS A 111 -6.86 -6.16 -2.34
N ILE A 112 -6.95 -4.85 -2.54
CA ILE A 112 -8.18 -4.20 -3.01
C ILE A 112 -7.90 -3.71 -4.42
N GLU A 113 -8.65 -4.21 -5.39
CA GLU A 113 -8.51 -3.75 -6.77
C GLU A 113 -9.44 -2.56 -7.05
N VAL A 114 -8.88 -1.50 -7.61
CA VAL A 114 -9.64 -0.32 -8.06
C VAL A 114 -10.03 -0.51 -9.51
N HIS A 115 -11.35 -0.53 -9.75
CA HIS A 115 -11.96 -0.66 -11.06
C HIS A 115 -12.80 0.59 -11.40
N ARG A 116 -12.72 1.03 -12.67
CA ARG A 116 -13.58 2.08 -13.23
C ARG A 116 -14.17 1.66 -14.55
N LYS A 117 -15.48 1.79 -14.63
CA LYS A 117 -16.28 1.49 -15.81
C LYS A 117 -15.77 2.18 -17.08
N GLU A 118 -15.35 3.43 -16.98
CA GLU A 118 -14.89 4.21 -18.13
C GLU A 118 -13.70 3.60 -18.87
N PHE A 119 -12.85 2.86 -18.18
CA PHE A 119 -11.68 2.22 -18.80
C PHE A 119 -12.02 0.90 -19.50
N ARG A 120 -13.21 0.30 -19.26
CA ARG A 120 -13.66 -0.97 -19.86
C ARG A 120 -12.59 -2.06 -19.88
N ARG A 121 -11.76 -2.13 -18.86
CA ARG A 121 -10.66 -3.09 -18.74
C ARG A 121 -11.05 -4.21 -17.78
N GLU A 122 -10.62 -5.40 -18.12
CA GLU A 122 -10.74 -6.55 -17.22
C GLU A 122 -10.02 -6.29 -15.89
N LEU A 123 -10.53 -6.93 -14.84
CA LEU A 123 -9.89 -6.93 -13.54
C LEU A 123 -8.54 -7.67 -13.63
N ILE A 124 -7.50 -7.06 -13.11
CA ILE A 124 -6.15 -7.66 -13.14
C ILE A 124 -6.01 -8.84 -12.16
N CYS A 125 -6.86 -8.91 -11.13
CA CYS A 125 -6.89 -10.00 -10.15
C CYS A 125 -7.95 -11.07 -10.48
N ARG A 126 -8.76 -10.90 -11.51
CA ARG A 126 -9.79 -11.84 -11.99
C ARG A 126 -9.76 -11.96 -13.52
N GLY A 127 -8.58 -11.83 -14.14
CA GLY A 127 -8.36 -12.02 -15.57
C GLY A 127 -7.89 -13.46 -15.90
N GLU A 128 -6.80 -13.57 -16.64
CA GLU A 128 -6.21 -14.87 -17.01
C GLU A 128 -5.83 -15.75 -15.81
N ARG A 129 -5.53 -15.12 -14.67
CA ARG A 129 -5.22 -15.80 -13.40
C ARG A 129 -6.02 -15.15 -12.27
N ASN A 130 -6.72 -15.98 -11.51
CA ASN A 130 -7.35 -15.55 -10.27
C ASN A 130 -6.28 -15.36 -9.20
N ASP A 131 -6.19 -14.15 -8.65
CA ASP A 131 -5.32 -13.87 -7.52
C ASP A 131 -6.06 -14.21 -6.21
N PRO A 132 -5.58 -15.20 -5.44
CA PRO A 132 -6.23 -15.60 -4.19
C PRO A 132 -6.12 -14.52 -3.10
N GLY A 133 -5.21 -13.56 -3.26
CA GLY A 133 -5.05 -12.42 -2.36
C GLY A 133 -6.07 -11.30 -2.57
N LEU A 134 -6.95 -11.37 -3.60
CA LEU A 134 -7.98 -10.36 -3.78
C LEU A 134 -9.01 -10.43 -2.65
N ALA A 135 -9.04 -9.39 -1.80
CA ALA A 135 -9.94 -9.27 -0.66
C ALA A 135 -11.24 -8.52 -1.00
N ALA A 136 -11.18 -7.57 -1.92
CA ALA A 136 -12.34 -6.80 -2.40
C ALA A 136 -12.01 -6.07 -3.72
N VAL A 137 -13.06 -5.61 -4.39
CA VAL A 137 -12.95 -4.68 -5.54
C VAL A 137 -13.65 -3.37 -5.16
N ALA A 138 -12.96 -2.24 -5.31
CA ALA A 138 -13.56 -0.90 -5.23
C ALA A 138 -13.94 -0.47 -6.65
N SER A 139 -15.25 -0.37 -6.93
CA SER A 139 -15.80 -0.14 -8.27
C SER A 139 -16.83 0.99 -8.28
N ASP A 140 -16.94 1.70 -9.40
CA ASP A 140 -18.02 2.66 -9.67
C ASP A 140 -19.17 2.06 -10.49
N GLU A 141 -19.16 0.74 -10.69
CA GLU A 141 -20.27 -0.02 -11.26
C GLU A 141 -20.47 -1.34 -10.50
N PRO A 142 -21.68 -1.91 -10.53
CA PRO A 142 -21.91 -3.23 -9.95
C PRO A 142 -21.16 -4.30 -10.75
N LEU A 143 -20.54 -5.22 -10.03
CA LEU A 143 -19.83 -6.39 -10.56
C LEU A 143 -20.33 -7.65 -9.86
N ASP A 144 -20.43 -8.74 -10.60
CA ASP A 144 -20.75 -10.07 -10.04
C ASP A 144 -19.45 -10.84 -9.81
N LEU A 145 -18.99 -10.89 -8.55
CA LEU A 145 -17.71 -11.45 -8.16
C LEU A 145 -17.83 -12.32 -6.90
N ASP A 146 -16.86 -13.18 -6.71
CA ASP A 146 -16.69 -14.04 -5.53
C ASP A 146 -16.16 -13.30 -4.29
N VAL A 147 -15.88 -11.99 -4.40
CA VAL A 147 -15.38 -11.12 -3.34
C VAL A 147 -16.28 -9.88 -3.21
N PRO A 148 -16.28 -9.20 -2.04
CA PRO A 148 -17.03 -7.96 -1.88
C PRO A 148 -16.70 -6.91 -2.93
N VAL A 149 -17.76 -6.27 -3.46
CA VAL A 149 -17.66 -5.08 -4.32
C VAL A 149 -18.07 -3.87 -3.50
N LEU A 150 -17.14 -2.93 -3.34
CA LEU A 150 -17.29 -1.72 -2.53
C LEU A 150 -17.46 -0.52 -3.48
N ASP A 151 -18.29 0.45 -3.10
CA ASP A 151 -18.43 1.68 -3.88
C ASP A 151 -17.11 2.47 -3.84
N LEU A 152 -16.47 2.64 -5.00
CA LEU A 152 -15.24 3.42 -5.18
C LEU A 152 -15.41 4.89 -4.73
N ASN A 153 -16.63 5.41 -4.78
CA ASN A 153 -16.94 6.79 -4.43
C ASN A 153 -17.22 6.98 -2.93
N ASP A 154 -17.33 5.88 -2.18
CA ASP A 154 -17.49 5.87 -0.71
C ASP A 154 -16.22 5.37 0.00
N PRO A 155 -15.21 6.21 0.19
CA PRO A 155 -14.01 5.84 0.95
C PRO A 155 -14.30 5.56 2.43
N GLY A 156 -15.45 6.00 2.95
CA GLY A 156 -15.91 5.68 4.30
C GLY A 156 -16.26 4.21 4.43
N ALA A 157 -17.06 3.66 3.53
CA ALA A 157 -17.39 2.24 3.49
C ALA A 157 -16.15 1.36 3.27
N ILE A 158 -15.22 1.80 2.42
CA ILE A 158 -13.94 1.09 2.21
C ILE A 158 -13.11 1.10 3.52
N ALA A 159 -13.07 2.22 4.24
CA ALA A 159 -12.38 2.31 5.52
C ALA A 159 -13.02 1.42 6.60
N GLU A 160 -14.36 1.29 6.63
CA GLU A 160 -15.07 0.35 7.51
C GLU A 160 -14.68 -1.10 7.18
N PHE A 161 -14.67 -1.46 5.91
CA PHE A 161 -14.26 -2.79 5.47
C PHE A 161 -12.84 -3.13 5.95
N ILE A 162 -11.88 -2.21 5.73
CA ILE A 162 -10.49 -2.40 6.18
C ILE A 162 -10.41 -2.48 7.71
N ALA A 163 -11.12 -1.62 8.44
CA ALA A 163 -11.14 -1.63 9.90
C ALA A 163 -11.72 -2.95 10.45
N SER A 164 -12.72 -3.54 9.80
CA SER A 164 -13.27 -4.84 10.17
C SER A 164 -12.25 -5.98 10.04
N ILE A 165 -11.41 -5.95 8.99
CA ILE A 165 -10.32 -6.91 8.80
C ILE A 165 -9.29 -6.75 9.95
N LEU A 166 -8.86 -5.52 10.25
CA LEU A 166 -7.89 -5.26 11.31
C LEU A 166 -8.40 -5.78 12.68
N SER A 167 -9.66 -5.49 13.01
CA SER A 167 -10.28 -5.97 14.25
C SER A 167 -10.41 -7.49 14.31
N GLY A 168 -10.62 -8.16 13.19
CA GLY A 168 -10.65 -9.62 13.07
C GLY A 168 -9.27 -10.23 13.36
N ILE A 169 -8.20 -9.63 12.89
CA ILE A 169 -6.83 -10.11 13.11
C ILE A 169 -6.42 -9.97 14.59
N GLU A 170 -6.79 -8.88 15.25
CA GLU A 170 -6.46 -8.68 16.66
C GLU A 170 -7.15 -9.72 17.57
N ARG A 171 -8.34 -10.22 17.19
CA ARG A 171 -9.09 -11.25 17.94
C ARG A 171 -8.52 -12.66 17.76
N VAL A 172 -7.84 -12.93 16.63
CA VAL A 172 -7.32 -14.29 16.32
C VAL A 172 -5.91 -14.50 16.90
N GLY A 173 -5.21 -13.44 17.33
CA GLY A 173 -3.82 -13.50 17.77
C GLY A 173 -2.83 -13.75 16.61
N PRO A 174 -1.51 -13.72 16.86
CA PRO A 174 -0.55 -14.04 15.82
C PRO A 174 -0.71 -15.51 15.41
N LEU A 175 -0.77 -15.75 14.09
CA LEU A 175 -0.74 -17.11 13.53
C LEU A 175 0.47 -17.87 14.11
N PRO A 176 0.29 -19.16 14.51
CA PRO A 176 1.41 -19.94 15.03
C PRO A 176 2.55 -19.96 14.03
N GLY A 177 3.71 -19.51 14.49
CA GLY A 177 4.91 -19.45 13.69
C GLY A 177 5.23 -20.84 13.13
N HIS A 178 5.63 -20.91 11.86
CA HIS A 178 6.32 -22.06 11.34
C HIS A 178 7.63 -22.20 12.13
N ASP A 179 7.66 -23.17 13.04
CA ASP A 179 8.87 -23.63 13.70
C ASP A 179 9.90 -23.98 12.62
N ARG A 180 10.93 -23.18 12.52
CA ARG A 180 12.14 -23.58 11.82
C ARG A 180 12.84 -24.58 12.71
N HIS A 181 12.78 -25.84 12.37
CA HIS A 181 13.65 -26.84 12.96
C HIS A 181 15.11 -26.52 12.65
N PRO A 182 16.03 -26.85 13.56
CA PRO A 182 17.44 -26.51 13.54
C PRO A 182 18.22 -27.10 12.37
#